data_baa3888daec07b907b2ea97ecd76c906
#
_entry.id   baa3888daec07b907b2ea97ecd76c906
#
_cell.length_a   1.000
_cell.length_b   1.000
_cell.length_c   1.000
_cell.angle_alpha   90.00
_cell.angle_beta   90.00
_cell.angle_gamma   90.00
#
_symmetry.space_group_name_H-M   'P 1'
#
loop_
_entity.id
_entity.type
_entity.pdbx_description
1 polymer ?
#
loop_
_entity_poly.entity_id
_entity_poly.type
_entity_poly.pdbx_seq_one_letter_code
_entity_poly.pdbx_strand_id
1 'polypeptide(L)'
;TQVYDGLQNPLPKLAEQCGFFLERGVYLDPIPDKEWEFTPCVKPGDAVLAGDAVGSVPEGQFTHLIMAPFDLKDEGWRVKSVKEKGVYHVRSTVAVLENGAGEEKALSMVFSWPVKQPIRCYEERLRPDETLVTKIRCIDTFLPVAKGGTFCVPGPFGAGKTVLQHMEAKNADVDIVIVAACGERAGEVVEVLKEFPELTDPRTGRSLMERTIIICNTSSMPVAAREASVYTLSLIHI
;
A
#
# COMPACT_ATOMS: atom_id res chain seq x y z
N THR A 1 4.62 -8.98 -8.04
CA THR A 1 3.13 -8.89 -8.10
C THR A 1 2.58 -9.17 -6.72
N GLN A 2 1.88 -8.21 -6.15
CA GLN A 2 1.37 -8.32 -4.79
C GLN A 2 -0.15 -8.38 -4.85
N VAL A 3 -0.70 -9.57 -4.63
CA VAL A 3 -2.13 -9.82 -4.58
C VAL A 3 -2.48 -10.37 -3.21
N TYR A 4 -3.32 -9.63 -2.49
CA TYR A 4 -3.71 -9.93 -1.13
C TYR A 4 -5.23 -10.00 -0.98
N ASP A 5 -5.70 -10.69 0.06
CA ASP A 5 -7.07 -10.52 0.55
C ASP A 5 -7.19 -9.32 1.50
N GLY A 6 -8.40 -9.01 1.98
CA GLY A 6 -8.63 -7.88 2.89
C GLY A 6 -8.03 -8.05 4.29
N LEU A 7 -7.61 -9.25 4.64
CA LEU A 7 -6.87 -9.56 5.86
C LEU A 7 -5.35 -9.63 5.62
N GLN A 8 -4.91 -9.19 4.43
CA GLN A 8 -3.52 -9.17 3.98
C GLN A 8 -2.86 -10.54 3.77
N ASN A 9 -3.64 -11.62 3.64
CA ASN A 9 -3.07 -12.90 3.23
C ASN A 9 -2.57 -12.82 1.78
N PRO A 10 -1.33 -13.24 1.48
CA PRO A 10 -0.81 -13.30 0.12
C PRO A 10 -1.48 -14.43 -0.66
N LEU A 11 -2.44 -14.10 -1.53
CA LEU A 11 -3.27 -15.07 -2.24
C LEU A 11 -2.50 -16.09 -3.09
N PRO A 12 -1.42 -15.73 -3.81
CA PRO A 12 -0.64 -16.72 -4.56
C PRO A 12 -0.04 -17.80 -3.66
N LYS A 13 0.56 -17.42 -2.54
CA LYS A 13 1.13 -18.39 -1.57
C LYS A 13 0.05 -19.22 -0.89
N LEU A 14 -1.10 -18.60 -0.62
CA LEU A 14 -2.24 -19.30 -0.02
C LEU A 14 -2.78 -20.36 -0.99
N ALA A 15 -2.85 -20.05 -2.29
CA ALA A 15 -3.26 -21.02 -3.32
C ALA A 15 -2.27 -22.17 -3.48
N GLU A 16 -0.97 -21.91 -3.36
CA GLU A 16 0.07 -22.96 -3.36
C GLU A 16 -0.08 -23.92 -2.16
N GLN A 17 -0.46 -23.39 -1.00
CA GLN A 17 -0.60 -24.19 0.22
C GLN A 17 -1.92 -24.97 0.29
N CYS A 18 -3.04 -24.33 -0.04
CA CYS A 18 -4.38 -24.90 0.12
C CYS A 18 -4.95 -25.50 -1.18
N GLY A 19 -4.32 -25.26 -2.33
CA GLY A 19 -4.85 -25.66 -3.62
C GLY A 19 -6.10 -24.88 -4.04
N PHE A 20 -7.08 -25.55 -4.64
CA PHE A 20 -8.29 -24.92 -5.17
C PHE A 20 -9.28 -24.41 -4.10
N PHE A 21 -9.24 -24.93 -2.90
CA PHE A 21 -10.16 -24.60 -1.83
C PHE A 21 -9.42 -24.04 -0.63
N LEU A 22 -9.80 -22.82 -0.23
CA LEU A 22 -9.26 -22.19 0.96
C LEU A 22 -9.73 -22.94 2.21
N GLU A 23 -8.79 -23.38 3.02
CA GLU A 23 -9.07 -23.99 4.32
C GLU A 23 -9.40 -22.92 5.36
N ARG A 24 -10.32 -23.23 6.26
CA ARG A 24 -10.69 -22.31 7.34
C ARG A 24 -9.55 -22.18 8.36
N GLY A 25 -9.24 -20.95 8.77
CA GLY A 25 -8.25 -20.67 9.81
C GLY A 25 -6.81 -20.66 9.33
N VAL A 26 -6.55 -20.80 8.04
CA VAL A 26 -5.23 -20.61 7.47
C VAL A 26 -4.97 -19.11 7.32
N TYR A 27 -3.91 -18.65 7.96
CA TYR A 27 -3.41 -17.28 7.88
C TYR A 27 -1.93 -17.30 7.54
N LEU A 28 -1.54 -16.55 6.53
CA LEU A 28 -0.14 -16.41 6.12
C LEU A 28 0.36 -15.01 6.42
N ASP A 29 1.60 -14.93 6.87
CA ASP A 29 2.26 -13.64 7.08
C ASP A 29 2.35 -12.88 5.74
N PRO A 30 1.81 -11.65 5.66
CA PRO A 30 1.91 -10.81 4.48
C PRO A 30 3.35 -10.40 4.16
N ILE A 31 4.21 -10.38 5.19
CA ILE A 31 5.58 -9.91 5.08
C ILE A 31 6.48 -11.06 4.61
N PRO A 32 7.18 -10.92 3.50
CA PRO A 32 8.11 -11.93 3.04
C PRO A 32 9.31 -12.04 3.99
N ASP A 33 9.68 -13.28 4.33
CA ASP A 33 10.90 -13.59 5.06
C ASP A 33 12.11 -13.37 4.15
N LYS A 34 12.62 -12.14 4.12
CA LYS A 34 13.62 -11.68 3.15
C LYS A 34 14.57 -10.68 3.79
N GLU A 35 15.77 -10.64 3.25
CA GLU A 35 16.75 -9.59 3.54
C GLU A 35 16.64 -8.44 2.55
N TRP A 36 16.89 -7.21 3.05
CA TRP A 36 16.81 -5.98 2.29
C TRP A 36 18.04 -5.11 2.50
N GLU A 37 18.45 -4.40 1.45
CA GLU A 37 19.52 -3.42 1.54
C GLU A 37 18.99 -2.13 2.16
N PHE A 38 19.22 -1.97 3.47
CA PHE A 38 18.82 -0.80 4.22
C PHE A 38 19.82 0.34 4.03
N THR A 39 19.31 1.54 3.77
CA THR A 39 20.09 2.78 3.73
C THR A 39 19.49 3.76 4.74
N PRO A 40 20.24 4.19 5.78
CA PRO A 40 19.72 5.15 6.77
C PRO A 40 19.51 6.54 6.15
N CYS A 41 18.42 7.22 6.56
CA CYS A 41 18.10 8.60 6.19
C CYS A 41 18.36 9.58 7.34
N VAL A 42 18.59 9.08 8.56
CA VAL A 42 18.79 9.85 9.80
C VAL A 42 20.12 9.52 10.46
N LYS A 43 20.55 10.37 11.38
CA LYS A 43 21.76 10.20 12.19
C LYS A 43 21.43 10.14 13.68
N PRO A 44 22.28 9.53 14.52
CA PRO A 44 22.13 9.61 15.97
C PRO A 44 22.03 11.07 16.45
N GLY A 45 21.04 11.37 17.27
CA GLY A 45 20.71 12.70 17.78
C GLY A 45 19.64 13.44 17.01
N ASP A 46 19.30 13.04 15.77
CA ASP A 46 18.23 13.67 14.98
C ASP A 46 16.89 13.50 15.69
N ALA A 47 16.05 14.55 15.65
CA ALA A 47 14.67 14.47 16.12
C ALA A 47 13.82 13.70 15.12
N VAL A 48 12.87 12.91 15.61
CA VAL A 48 11.99 12.07 14.79
C VAL A 48 10.55 12.17 15.29
N LEU A 49 9.64 12.43 14.38
CA LEU A 49 8.20 12.43 14.62
C LEU A 49 7.56 11.13 14.09
N ALA A 50 6.32 10.88 14.49
CA ALA A 50 5.54 9.78 13.94
C ALA A 50 5.42 9.88 12.41
N GLY A 51 5.77 8.81 11.70
CA GLY A 51 5.73 8.76 10.24
C GLY A 51 6.98 9.30 9.52
N ASP A 52 7.96 9.86 10.24
CA ASP A 52 9.21 10.30 9.62
C ASP A 52 10.01 9.13 9.07
N ALA A 53 10.68 9.35 7.93
CA ALA A 53 11.53 8.34 7.32
C ALA A 53 12.85 8.20 8.10
N VAL A 54 13.11 7.02 8.65
CA VAL A 54 14.37 6.68 9.33
C VAL A 54 15.38 6.00 8.41
N GLY A 55 14.90 5.45 7.29
CA GLY A 55 15.74 4.81 6.29
C GLY A 55 14.94 4.46 5.05
N SER A 56 15.60 3.79 4.11
CA SER A 56 14.98 3.34 2.87
C SER A 56 15.52 2.00 2.41
N VAL A 57 14.72 1.28 1.63
CA VAL A 57 15.08 0.03 0.97
C VAL A 57 14.62 0.06 -0.49
N PRO A 58 15.38 -0.54 -1.45
CA PRO A 58 14.94 -0.66 -2.81
C PRO A 58 13.89 -1.78 -2.93
N GLU A 59 12.71 -1.47 -3.44
CA GLU A 59 11.63 -2.43 -3.68
C GLU A 59 11.16 -2.35 -5.14
N GLY A 60 11.71 -3.22 -5.99
CA GLY A 60 11.45 -3.21 -7.42
C GLY A 60 11.91 -1.89 -8.07
N GLN A 61 10.96 -1.12 -8.59
CA GLN A 61 11.22 0.20 -9.18
C GLN A 61 11.10 1.37 -8.18
N PHE A 62 10.69 1.08 -6.94
CA PHE A 62 10.44 2.10 -5.92
C PHE A 62 11.53 2.10 -4.86
N THR A 63 11.72 3.25 -4.23
CA THR A 63 12.43 3.39 -2.98
C THR A 63 11.39 3.40 -1.85
N HIS A 64 11.32 2.30 -1.11
CA HIS A 64 10.40 2.18 0.02
C HIS A 64 11.01 2.85 1.25
N LEU A 65 10.29 3.80 1.84
CA LEU A 65 10.71 4.49 3.06
C LEU A 65 10.35 3.67 4.29
N ILE A 66 11.33 3.46 5.16
CA ILE A 66 11.12 2.85 6.48
C ILE A 66 10.79 3.96 7.45
N MET A 67 9.57 3.96 7.95
CA MET A 67 9.02 5.05 8.76
C MET A 67 9.05 4.74 10.25
N ALA A 68 9.17 5.79 11.05
CA ALA A 68 8.92 5.74 12.48
C ALA A 68 7.44 5.38 12.74
N PRO A 69 7.14 4.55 13.76
CA PRO A 69 5.77 4.13 14.05
C PRO A 69 4.83 5.30 14.31
N PHE A 70 3.57 5.15 13.86
CA PHE A 70 2.55 6.20 13.97
C PHE A 70 2.00 6.41 15.39
N ASP A 71 2.42 5.59 16.35
CA ASP A 71 2.03 5.67 17.76
C ASP A 71 3.03 6.43 18.63
N LEU A 72 4.01 7.08 18.05
CA LEU A 72 4.88 8.01 18.76
C LEU A 72 4.04 9.21 19.20
N LYS A 73 3.63 9.21 20.48
CA LYS A 73 2.67 10.20 21.00
C LYS A 73 3.30 11.49 21.48
N ASP A 74 4.57 11.42 21.90
CA ASP A 74 5.22 12.53 22.57
C ASP A 74 6.21 13.21 21.63
N GLU A 75 6.24 14.53 21.70
CA GLU A 75 7.31 15.32 21.10
C GLU A 75 8.61 15.03 21.85
N GLY A 76 9.72 14.95 21.14
CA GLY A 76 11.04 14.80 21.75
C GLY A 76 11.69 13.43 21.55
N TRP A 77 11.16 12.58 20.69
CA TRP A 77 11.86 11.38 20.26
C TRP A 77 13.08 11.72 19.42
N ARG A 78 14.18 11.04 19.68
CA ARG A 78 15.45 11.20 18.96
C ARG A 78 16.01 9.85 18.58
N VAL A 79 16.81 9.83 17.54
CA VAL A 79 17.55 8.64 17.12
C VAL A 79 18.67 8.41 18.13
N LYS A 80 18.60 7.34 18.92
CA LYS A 80 19.68 6.89 19.80
C LYS A 80 20.78 6.21 19.01
N SER A 81 20.39 5.30 18.13
CA SER A 81 21.29 4.58 17.22
C SER A 81 20.56 4.18 15.95
N VAL A 82 21.28 4.11 14.85
CA VAL A 82 20.81 3.62 13.55
C VAL A 82 21.90 2.74 12.95
N LYS A 83 21.50 1.66 12.29
CA LYS A 83 22.45 0.80 11.57
C LYS A 83 22.99 1.48 10.33
N GLU A 84 24.23 1.19 10.01
CA GLU A 84 24.85 1.64 8.77
C GLU A 84 24.19 0.97 7.54
N LYS A 85 24.49 1.50 6.34
CA LYS A 85 24.05 0.90 5.10
C LYS A 85 24.52 -0.55 5.01
N GLY A 86 23.58 -1.48 4.79
CA GLY A 86 23.88 -2.92 4.73
C GLY A 86 22.65 -3.76 4.50
N VAL A 87 22.86 -5.06 4.37
CA VAL A 87 21.80 -6.03 4.15
C VAL A 87 21.33 -6.58 5.50
N TYR A 88 20.04 -6.46 5.77
CA TYR A 88 19.44 -6.89 7.04
C TYR A 88 18.13 -7.61 6.79
N HIS A 89 17.82 -8.54 7.67
CA HIS A 89 16.52 -9.20 7.68
C HIS A 89 15.40 -8.21 8.02
N VAL A 90 14.26 -8.34 7.38
CA VAL A 90 13.10 -7.41 7.48
C VAL A 90 12.65 -7.12 8.91
N ARG A 91 12.78 -8.10 9.82
CA ARG A 91 12.40 -7.96 11.24
C ARG A 91 13.57 -7.59 12.16
N SER A 92 14.78 -7.40 11.62
CA SER A 92 15.92 -6.95 12.41
C SER A 92 15.74 -5.51 12.85
N THR A 93 16.17 -5.17 14.07
CA THR A 93 16.22 -3.78 14.54
C THR A 93 17.20 -2.99 13.68
N VAL A 94 16.74 -1.95 13.02
CA VAL A 94 17.54 -1.05 12.15
C VAL A 94 17.82 0.29 12.82
N ALA A 95 16.98 0.73 13.75
CA ALA A 95 17.19 1.94 14.54
C ALA A 95 16.63 1.77 15.95
N VAL A 96 17.11 2.56 16.87
CA VAL A 96 16.56 2.69 18.22
C VAL A 96 16.29 4.18 18.45
N LEU A 97 15.07 4.50 18.86
CA LEU A 97 14.66 5.82 19.28
C LEU A 97 14.67 5.90 20.80
N GLU A 98 14.94 7.09 21.35
CA GLU A 98 14.79 7.40 22.77
C GLU A 98 14.06 8.73 22.95
N ASN A 99 13.27 8.84 24.01
CA ASN A 99 12.60 10.08 24.38
C ASN A 99 13.27 10.75 25.58
N GLY A 100 12.81 11.98 25.92
CA GLY A 100 13.31 12.73 27.06
C GLY A 100 13.06 12.07 28.44
N ALA A 101 12.17 11.06 28.50
CA ALA A 101 11.90 10.28 29.72
C ALA A 101 12.81 9.05 29.85
N GLY A 102 13.67 8.78 28.88
CA GLY A 102 14.56 7.62 28.84
C GLY A 102 13.90 6.33 28.36
N GLU A 103 12.72 6.40 27.76
CA GLU A 103 12.11 5.25 27.12
C GLU A 103 12.78 5.00 25.76
N GLU A 104 13.05 3.73 25.48
CA GLU A 104 13.64 3.30 24.21
C GLU A 104 12.64 2.53 23.37
N LYS A 105 12.62 2.78 22.06
CA LYS A 105 11.81 2.07 21.08
C LYS A 105 12.68 1.54 19.96
N ALA A 106 12.77 0.20 19.86
CA ALA A 106 13.46 -0.47 18.77
C ALA A 106 12.58 -0.48 17.52
N LEU A 107 13.15 -0.08 16.39
CA LEU A 107 12.48 -0.06 15.08
C LEU A 107 13.04 -1.16 14.19
N SER A 108 12.16 -1.94 13.60
CA SER A 108 12.47 -2.80 12.47
C SER A 108 11.95 -2.18 11.16
N MET A 109 12.17 -2.83 10.02
CA MET A 109 11.66 -2.34 8.74
C MET A 109 10.13 -2.49 8.60
N VAL A 110 9.48 -3.15 9.56
CA VAL A 110 8.05 -3.41 9.59
C VAL A 110 7.49 -3.23 10.99
N PHE A 111 6.25 -2.81 11.08
CA PHE A 111 5.50 -2.76 12.34
C PHE A 111 4.03 -3.07 12.09
N SER A 112 3.30 -3.41 13.15
CA SER A 112 1.86 -3.66 13.10
C SER A 112 1.09 -2.40 13.45
N TRP A 113 0.01 -2.15 12.69
CA TRP A 113 -0.90 -1.03 12.93
C TRP A 113 -2.35 -1.50 12.95
N PRO A 114 -3.20 -1.05 13.89
CA PRO A 114 -4.61 -1.41 13.90
C PRO A 114 -5.32 -0.84 12.67
N VAL A 115 -5.85 -1.70 11.80
CA VAL A 115 -6.40 -1.34 10.50
C VAL A 115 -7.54 -0.30 10.55
N LYS A 116 -8.30 -0.25 11.64
CA LYS A 116 -9.39 0.73 11.86
C LYS A 116 -8.95 2.03 12.52
N GLN A 117 -7.69 2.14 12.92
CA GLN A 117 -7.17 3.35 13.54
C GLN A 117 -6.58 4.27 12.47
N PRO A 118 -7.10 5.50 12.31
CA PRO A 118 -6.58 6.42 11.30
C PRO A 118 -5.15 6.86 11.64
N ILE A 119 -4.32 6.96 10.61
CA ILE A 119 -2.99 7.55 10.72
C ILE A 119 -3.14 9.06 10.83
N ARG A 120 -2.50 9.68 11.82
CA ARG A 120 -2.57 11.11 12.12
C ARG A 120 -1.18 11.73 12.27
N CYS A 121 -0.28 11.37 11.38
CA CYS A 121 1.09 11.89 11.35
C CYS A 121 1.30 13.00 10.31
N TYR A 122 0.24 13.59 9.80
CA TYR A 122 0.30 14.74 8.88
C TYR A 122 0.09 16.05 9.66
N GLU A 123 0.79 17.08 9.23
CA GLU A 123 0.76 18.40 9.87
C GLU A 123 -0.56 19.11 9.57
N GLU A 124 -0.97 19.16 8.30
CA GLU A 124 -2.18 19.83 7.85
C GLU A 124 -2.83 19.10 6.66
N ARG A 125 -4.16 19.18 6.56
CA ARG A 125 -4.89 18.77 5.36
C ARG A 125 -4.97 19.93 4.40
N LEU A 126 -4.25 19.82 3.30
CA LEU A 126 -4.30 20.81 2.22
C LEU A 126 -5.60 20.68 1.42
N ARG A 127 -6.07 21.80 0.87
CA ARG A 127 -7.16 21.77 -0.11
C ARG A 127 -6.62 21.26 -1.44
N PRO A 128 -7.35 20.38 -2.15
CA PRO A 128 -6.96 19.97 -3.48
C PRO A 128 -6.94 21.18 -4.42
N ASP A 129 -5.81 21.46 -5.03
CA ASP A 129 -5.58 22.58 -5.96
C ASP A 129 -5.06 22.11 -7.32
N GLU A 130 -4.64 20.84 -7.42
CA GLU A 130 -4.18 20.22 -8.66
C GLU A 130 -5.17 19.18 -9.18
N THR A 131 -5.29 19.04 -10.50
CA THR A 131 -6.07 17.99 -11.13
C THR A 131 -5.22 16.75 -11.38
N LEU A 132 -5.80 15.59 -11.14
CA LEU A 132 -5.24 14.31 -11.56
C LEU A 132 -5.44 14.16 -13.08
N VAL A 133 -4.35 14.00 -13.81
CA VAL A 133 -4.41 13.75 -15.25
C VAL A 133 -4.67 12.27 -15.49
N THR A 134 -5.91 11.94 -15.91
CA THR A 134 -6.32 10.56 -16.23
C THR A 134 -5.98 10.18 -17.68
N LYS A 135 -5.70 11.15 -18.55
CA LYS A 135 -5.56 11.02 -20.01
C LYS A 135 -6.81 10.52 -20.72
N ILE A 136 -7.95 10.58 -20.07
CA ILE A 136 -9.27 10.33 -20.63
C ILE A 136 -9.93 11.69 -20.86
N ARG A 137 -10.03 12.12 -22.12
CA ARG A 137 -10.46 13.47 -22.49
C ARG A 137 -11.77 13.91 -21.86
N CYS A 138 -12.78 13.04 -21.81
CA CYS A 138 -14.08 13.39 -21.23
C CYS A 138 -13.99 13.62 -19.71
N ILE A 139 -13.16 12.87 -18.99
CA ILE A 139 -12.93 13.06 -17.56
C ILE A 139 -12.14 14.34 -17.34
N ASP A 140 -10.96 14.46 -17.94
CA ASP A 140 -10.05 15.58 -17.71
C ASP A 140 -10.67 16.93 -18.12
N THR A 141 -11.64 16.94 -19.07
CA THR A 141 -12.28 18.17 -19.56
C THR A 141 -13.57 18.50 -18.80
N PHE A 142 -14.45 17.52 -18.57
CA PHE A 142 -15.81 17.79 -18.08
C PHE A 142 -16.02 17.40 -16.62
N LEU A 143 -15.24 16.46 -16.10
CA LEU A 143 -15.37 15.89 -14.76
C LEU A 143 -13.98 15.72 -14.11
N PRO A 144 -13.16 16.79 -14.06
CA PRO A 144 -11.79 16.66 -13.59
C PRO A 144 -11.74 16.13 -12.14
N VAL A 145 -10.85 15.18 -11.92
CA VAL A 145 -10.58 14.60 -10.61
C VAL A 145 -9.46 15.36 -9.95
N ALA A 146 -9.64 15.80 -8.73
CA ALA A 146 -8.56 16.43 -7.98
C ALA A 146 -7.58 15.40 -7.42
N LYS A 147 -6.28 15.71 -7.39
CA LYS A 147 -5.30 14.92 -6.62
C LYS A 147 -5.71 14.89 -5.16
N GLY A 148 -5.75 13.70 -4.55
CA GLY A 148 -6.28 13.51 -3.20
C GLY A 148 -7.81 13.58 -3.07
N GLY A 149 -8.52 13.76 -4.19
CA GLY A 149 -9.97 13.76 -4.25
C GLY A 149 -10.57 12.37 -4.44
N THR A 150 -11.90 12.33 -4.54
CA THR A 150 -12.68 11.12 -4.80
C THR A 150 -13.52 11.28 -6.05
N PHE A 151 -13.64 10.20 -6.81
CA PHE A 151 -14.43 10.14 -8.03
C PHE A 151 -15.36 8.93 -7.98
N CYS A 152 -16.63 9.12 -8.30
CA CYS A 152 -17.62 8.05 -8.29
C CYS A 152 -18.05 7.74 -9.72
N VAL A 153 -18.05 6.46 -10.09
CA VAL A 153 -18.51 5.96 -11.39
C VAL A 153 -19.77 5.14 -11.20
N PRO A 154 -20.96 5.76 -11.07
CA PRO A 154 -22.20 5.04 -10.90
C PRO A 154 -22.71 4.50 -12.25
N GLY A 155 -23.43 3.39 -12.19
CA GLY A 155 -24.11 2.85 -13.38
C GLY A 155 -24.61 1.43 -13.19
N PRO A 156 -25.57 0.99 -14.00
CA PRO A 156 -26.08 -0.37 -13.98
C PRO A 156 -25.02 -1.37 -14.46
N PHE A 157 -25.35 -2.66 -14.36
CA PHE A 157 -24.51 -3.72 -14.90
C PHE A 157 -24.30 -3.53 -16.42
N GLY A 158 -23.09 -3.74 -16.89
CA GLY A 158 -22.74 -3.59 -18.32
C GLY A 158 -22.55 -2.15 -18.82
N ALA A 159 -22.60 -1.15 -17.92
CA ALA A 159 -22.41 0.27 -18.30
C ALA A 159 -20.92 0.65 -18.54
N GLY A 160 -19.99 -0.29 -18.46
CA GLY A 160 -18.57 -0.02 -18.72
C GLY A 160 -17.80 0.56 -17.52
N LYS A 161 -18.32 0.49 -16.28
CA LYS A 161 -17.65 1.00 -15.08
C LYS A 161 -16.24 0.43 -14.91
N THR A 162 -16.12 -0.88 -14.94
CA THR A 162 -14.84 -1.60 -14.78
C THR A 162 -13.86 -1.24 -15.90
N VAL A 163 -14.35 -1.13 -17.15
CA VAL A 163 -13.53 -0.70 -18.30
C VAL A 163 -12.95 0.69 -18.06
N LEU A 164 -13.76 1.63 -17.57
CA LEU A 164 -13.30 2.98 -17.25
C LEU A 164 -12.23 2.97 -16.15
N GLN A 165 -12.45 2.22 -15.08
CA GLN A 165 -11.47 2.06 -13.99
C GLN A 165 -10.14 1.47 -14.48
N HIS A 166 -10.19 0.47 -15.37
CA HIS A 166 -8.98 -0.11 -15.97
C HIS A 166 -8.25 0.91 -16.87
N MET A 167 -8.98 1.72 -17.63
CA MET A 167 -8.39 2.79 -18.45
C MET A 167 -7.71 3.86 -17.58
N GLU A 168 -8.33 4.25 -16.46
CA GLU A 168 -7.73 5.17 -15.50
C GLU A 168 -6.47 4.56 -14.87
N ALA A 169 -6.54 3.32 -14.38
CA ALA A 169 -5.40 2.61 -13.81
C ALA A 169 -4.20 2.55 -14.76
N LYS A 170 -4.46 2.33 -16.07
CA LYS A 170 -3.43 2.27 -17.09
C LYS A 170 -2.82 3.63 -17.40
N ASN A 171 -3.63 4.66 -17.55
CA ASN A 171 -3.23 5.91 -18.18
C ASN A 171 -2.95 7.04 -17.19
N ALA A 172 -3.53 7.01 -15.99
CA ALA A 172 -3.38 8.06 -14.99
C ALA A 172 -1.91 8.29 -14.61
N ASP A 173 -1.57 9.55 -14.40
CA ASP A 173 -0.24 9.97 -13.99
C ASP A 173 -0.06 9.80 -12.48
N VAL A 174 0.12 8.54 -12.07
CA VAL A 174 0.30 8.11 -10.68
C VAL A 174 1.45 7.13 -10.56
N ASP A 175 2.09 7.07 -9.41
CA ASP A 175 3.23 6.17 -9.17
C ASP A 175 2.78 4.75 -8.88
N ILE A 176 1.75 4.57 -8.06
CA ILE A 176 1.21 3.28 -7.65
C ILE A 176 -0.29 3.23 -7.95
N VAL A 177 -0.73 2.10 -8.44
CA VAL A 177 -2.15 1.77 -8.62
C VAL A 177 -2.56 0.74 -7.59
N ILE A 178 -3.63 1.01 -6.84
CA ILE A 178 -4.18 0.06 -5.88
C ILE A 178 -5.60 -0.30 -6.33
N VAL A 179 -5.81 -1.56 -6.65
CA VAL A 179 -7.12 -2.09 -7.03
C VAL A 179 -7.70 -2.85 -5.85
N ALA A 180 -8.81 -2.36 -5.31
CA ALA A 180 -9.52 -3.04 -4.23
C ALA A 180 -10.87 -3.58 -4.71
N ALA A 181 -10.93 -4.89 -4.89
CA ALA A 181 -12.16 -5.61 -5.20
C ALA A 181 -12.88 -5.96 -3.89
N CYS A 182 -13.86 -5.13 -3.49
CA CYS A 182 -14.59 -5.28 -2.22
C CYS A 182 -15.93 -5.97 -2.45
N GLY A 183 -15.92 -7.27 -2.73
CA GLY A 183 -17.10 -8.07 -3.02
C GLY A 183 -17.45 -8.16 -4.51
N GLU A 184 -16.47 -7.95 -5.36
CA GLU A 184 -16.58 -8.12 -6.82
C GLU A 184 -16.82 -9.59 -7.20
N ARG A 185 -17.28 -9.80 -8.43
CA ARG A 185 -17.43 -11.14 -8.99
C ARG A 185 -16.06 -11.74 -9.27
N ALA A 186 -15.90 -13.04 -8.99
CA ALA A 186 -14.63 -13.72 -9.22
C ALA A 186 -14.15 -13.58 -10.68
N GLY A 187 -15.07 -13.58 -11.66
CA GLY A 187 -14.75 -13.37 -13.09
C GLY A 187 -14.08 -12.04 -13.38
N GLU A 188 -14.57 -10.94 -12.81
CA GLU A 188 -14.02 -9.60 -12.99
C GLU A 188 -12.61 -9.50 -12.39
N VAL A 189 -12.39 -10.10 -11.23
CA VAL A 189 -11.06 -10.15 -10.60
C VAL A 189 -10.07 -10.97 -11.43
N VAL A 190 -10.50 -12.11 -11.97
CA VAL A 190 -9.66 -12.94 -12.85
C VAL A 190 -9.29 -12.20 -14.12
N GLU A 191 -10.18 -11.37 -14.65
CA GLU A 191 -9.92 -10.52 -15.81
C GLU A 191 -8.79 -9.51 -15.51
N VAL A 192 -8.85 -8.79 -14.38
CA VAL A 192 -7.77 -7.90 -13.92
C VAL A 192 -6.44 -8.65 -13.80
N LEU A 193 -6.45 -9.83 -13.18
CA LEU A 193 -5.23 -10.63 -12.98
C LEU A 193 -4.64 -11.17 -14.30
N LYS A 194 -5.44 -11.31 -15.35
CA LYS A 194 -4.96 -11.72 -16.69
C LYS A 194 -4.53 -10.53 -17.53
N GLU A 195 -5.29 -9.44 -17.54
CA GLU A 195 -5.04 -8.29 -18.40
C GLU A 195 -3.89 -7.41 -17.91
N PHE A 196 -3.82 -7.11 -16.61
CA PHE A 196 -2.83 -6.16 -16.09
C PHE A 196 -1.37 -6.58 -16.31
N PRO A 197 -0.99 -7.87 -16.26
CA PRO A 197 0.36 -8.29 -16.63
C PRO A 197 0.70 -8.04 -18.11
N GLU A 198 -0.30 -8.09 -19.00
CA GLU A 198 -0.14 -7.88 -20.46
C GLU A 198 -0.15 -6.39 -20.82
N LEU A 199 -0.76 -5.54 -19.97
CA LEU A 199 -0.79 -4.10 -20.20
C LEU A 199 0.58 -3.48 -19.94
N THR A 200 1.00 -2.66 -20.89
CA THR A 200 2.24 -1.89 -20.76
C THR A 200 1.96 -0.53 -20.14
N ASP A 201 2.70 -0.18 -19.09
CA ASP A 201 2.69 1.16 -18.53
C ASP A 201 3.29 2.15 -19.56
N PRO A 202 2.51 3.14 -20.03
CA PRO A 202 2.99 4.09 -21.03
C PRO A 202 4.13 5.00 -20.55
N ARG A 203 4.40 5.05 -19.24
CA ARG A 203 5.47 5.86 -18.64
C ARG A 203 6.81 5.13 -18.62
N THR A 204 6.79 3.85 -18.29
CA THR A 204 8.03 3.07 -18.06
C THR A 204 8.30 2.03 -19.15
N GLY A 205 7.31 1.69 -19.97
CA GLY A 205 7.39 0.60 -20.95
C GLY A 205 7.38 -0.81 -20.31
N ARG A 206 7.20 -0.90 -18.99
CA ARG A 206 7.14 -2.17 -18.25
C ARG A 206 5.69 -2.62 -18.06
N SER A 207 5.50 -3.82 -17.51
CA SER A 207 4.17 -4.29 -17.16
C SER A 207 3.50 -3.36 -16.14
N LEU A 208 2.22 -3.02 -16.37
CA LEU A 208 1.40 -2.25 -15.43
C LEU A 208 1.37 -2.91 -14.04
N MET A 209 1.45 -4.23 -14.01
CA MET A 209 1.46 -5.02 -12.79
C MET A 209 2.63 -4.72 -11.84
N GLU A 210 3.75 -4.18 -12.36
CA GLU A 210 4.90 -3.83 -11.52
C GLU A 210 4.62 -2.67 -10.57
N ARG A 211 3.66 -1.79 -10.91
CA ARG A 211 3.21 -0.69 -10.06
C ARG A 211 1.81 -0.89 -9.48
N THR A 212 1.25 -2.10 -9.58
CA THR A 212 -0.11 -2.39 -9.13
C THR A 212 -0.13 -3.32 -7.92
N ILE A 213 -0.90 -2.93 -6.90
CA ILE A 213 -1.26 -3.75 -5.74
C ILE A 213 -2.72 -4.14 -5.88
N ILE A 214 -3.05 -5.41 -5.71
CA ILE A 214 -4.42 -5.89 -5.80
C ILE A 214 -4.86 -6.44 -4.44
N ILE A 215 -5.91 -5.86 -3.88
CA ILE A 215 -6.61 -6.37 -2.70
C ILE A 215 -7.90 -7.02 -3.20
N CYS A 216 -7.97 -8.35 -3.14
CA CYS A 216 -9.04 -9.10 -3.76
C CYS A 216 -9.91 -9.81 -2.72
N ASN A 217 -11.16 -9.36 -2.60
CA ASN A 217 -12.21 -10.07 -1.88
C ASN A 217 -13.43 -10.24 -2.79
N THR A 218 -13.66 -11.48 -3.21
CA THR A 218 -14.82 -11.80 -4.04
C THR A 218 -16.11 -11.83 -3.21
N SER A 219 -17.26 -11.81 -3.89
CA SER A 219 -18.58 -11.84 -3.26
C SER A 219 -18.84 -13.12 -2.43
N SER A 220 -18.11 -14.20 -2.68
CA SER A 220 -18.17 -15.46 -1.96
C SER A 220 -17.31 -15.51 -0.68
N MET A 221 -16.41 -14.54 -0.49
CA MET A 221 -15.56 -14.48 0.69
C MET A 221 -16.31 -13.95 1.92
N PRO A 222 -15.82 -14.22 3.15
CA PRO A 222 -16.45 -13.75 4.39
C PRO A 222 -16.66 -12.23 4.42
N VAL A 223 -17.78 -11.80 4.99
CA VAL A 223 -18.15 -10.37 5.09
C VAL A 223 -17.07 -9.56 5.81
N ALA A 224 -16.51 -10.12 6.90
CA ALA A 224 -15.45 -9.46 7.67
C ALA A 224 -14.20 -9.15 6.84
N ALA A 225 -13.79 -10.07 5.95
CA ALA A 225 -12.66 -9.85 5.05
C ALA A 225 -12.97 -8.76 4.00
N ARG A 226 -14.19 -8.76 3.46
CA ARG A 226 -14.65 -7.72 2.52
C ARG A 226 -14.72 -6.34 3.16
N GLU A 227 -15.20 -6.26 4.39
CA GLU A 227 -15.22 -5.01 5.17
C GLU A 227 -13.79 -4.54 5.49
N ALA A 228 -12.92 -5.45 5.92
CA ALA A 228 -11.53 -5.12 6.24
C ALA A 228 -10.75 -4.56 5.04
N SER A 229 -11.05 -5.00 3.81
CA SER A 229 -10.36 -4.52 2.61
C SER A 229 -10.49 -3.02 2.39
N VAL A 230 -11.61 -2.40 2.78
CA VAL A 230 -11.82 -0.94 2.68
C VAL A 230 -10.84 -0.19 3.59
N TYR A 231 -10.65 -0.67 4.82
CA TYR A 231 -9.72 -0.05 5.77
C TYR A 231 -8.26 -0.29 5.37
N THR A 232 -7.94 -1.49 4.92
CA THR A 232 -6.60 -1.84 4.42
C THR A 232 -6.22 -0.97 3.23
N LEU A 233 -7.14 -0.75 2.27
CA LEU A 233 -6.94 0.15 1.15
C LEU A 233 -6.65 1.58 1.62
N SER A 234 -7.45 2.09 2.58
CA SER A 234 -7.29 3.44 3.11
C SER A 234 -5.93 3.64 3.76
N LEU A 235 -5.43 2.64 4.52
CA LEU A 235 -4.10 2.70 5.15
C LEU A 235 -2.96 2.69 4.12
N ILE A 236 -3.06 1.86 3.09
CA ILE A 236 -2.04 1.79 2.02
C ILE A 236 -2.02 3.10 1.23
N HIS A 237 -3.18 3.70 0.98
CA HIS A 237 -3.29 4.97 0.25
C HIS A 237 -2.66 6.15 1.02
N ILE A 238 -2.77 6.18 2.33
CA ILE A 238 -2.20 7.22 3.18
C ILE A 238 -0.69 7.06 3.35
#